data_fee00c1cdabca0a8c3551c875fae648f
#
_entry.id   fee00c1cdabca0a8c3551c875fae648f
#
_cell.length_a   1.000
_cell.length_b   1.000
_cell.length_c   1.000
_cell.angle_alpha   90.00
_cell.angle_beta   90.00
_cell.angle_gamma   90.00
#
_symmetry.space_group_name_H-M   'P 1'
#
loop_
_entity.id
_entity.type
_entity.pdbx_description
1 polymer ?
#
loop_
_entity_poly.entity_id
_entity_poly.type
_entity_poly.pdbx_seq_one_letter_code
_entity_poly.pdbx_strand_id
1 'polypeptide(L)'
;MKQADSLLLNALKAAIHNEKAALGVLPQETQTEFLRQAVRHGVLPLVLDACGKALKAARQMAFCQTAEQILKTQVFLQLYSKLREMKLHPLVLKGPVCAALYPKPELRLFSDVDLLAVSGEFDRTRNALLRLGCRTAGESVDPLEQTFYLPGSPLVLELHGAAFPENDAYGHMNAFFAHEKLRTETVFVQGEEIYTFGANETFLYLLCHSLKHFLHGGCGIRAVCDLLLFAEKHEKELDRLYLRRCCEKLSTLEFLTALFEIGEKYLGFEKTESLALLRVHPAPDETALLEDILAGGVHGAAEKSRLHSANMTLHAAAVQNTGKRECFSVLRAAFPSAKALHCAPHSLPAAWGRRLIRYGKENIQNRTSLRKSVEIGKRRVALLKTYHLIK
;
A
#
# COMPACT_ATOMS: atom_id res chain seq x y z
N MET A 1 3.61 20.24 -10.54
CA MET A 1 2.37 19.76 -9.87
C MET A 1 1.16 20.48 -10.43
N LYS A 2 0.05 19.77 -10.70
CA LYS A 2 -1.22 20.36 -11.23
C LYS A 2 -1.99 21.04 -10.10
N GLN A 3 -2.87 22.00 -10.44
CA GLN A 3 -3.70 22.69 -9.45
C GLN A 3 -4.57 21.71 -8.62
N ALA A 4 -5.17 20.70 -9.26
CA ALA A 4 -5.97 19.69 -8.58
C ALA A 4 -5.17 18.85 -7.57
N ASP A 5 -3.89 18.58 -7.85
CA ASP A 5 -3.00 17.85 -6.94
C ASP A 5 -2.69 18.70 -5.70
N SER A 6 -2.42 20.00 -5.88
CA SER A 6 -2.19 20.93 -4.74
C SER A 6 -3.43 21.05 -3.86
N LEU A 7 -4.62 21.12 -4.46
CA LEU A 7 -5.88 21.13 -3.73
C LEU A 7 -6.13 19.85 -2.94
N LEU A 8 -5.80 18.68 -3.55
CA LEU A 8 -5.90 17.39 -2.87
C LEU A 8 -5.00 17.34 -1.64
N LEU A 9 -3.74 17.74 -1.78
CA LEU A 9 -2.77 17.73 -0.68
C LEU A 9 -3.18 18.69 0.44
N ASN A 10 -3.64 19.91 0.11
CA ASN A 10 -4.13 20.87 1.09
C ASN A 10 -5.38 20.39 1.84
N ALA A 11 -6.34 19.81 1.12
CA ALA A 11 -7.54 19.25 1.74
C ALA A 11 -7.20 18.02 2.61
N LEU A 12 -6.27 17.17 2.17
CA LEU A 12 -5.82 16.02 2.92
C LEU A 12 -5.03 16.43 4.18
N LYS A 13 -4.13 17.44 4.06
CA LYS A 13 -3.46 18.06 5.22
C LYS A 13 -4.47 18.48 6.27
N ALA A 14 -5.48 19.25 5.88
CA ALA A 14 -6.52 19.71 6.82
C ALA A 14 -7.27 18.52 7.45
N ALA A 15 -7.61 17.49 6.66
CA ALA A 15 -8.33 16.33 7.14
C ALA A 15 -7.56 15.53 8.20
N ILE A 16 -6.27 15.28 7.98
CA ILE A 16 -5.44 14.47 8.91
C ILE A 16 -5.09 15.21 10.20
N HIS A 17 -5.11 16.56 10.20
CA HIS A 17 -4.90 17.39 11.38
C HIS A 17 -6.20 17.92 11.99
N ASN A 18 -7.37 17.38 11.57
CA ASN A 18 -8.70 17.79 12.06
C ASN A 18 -9.00 19.29 11.86
N GLU A 19 -8.55 19.83 10.75
CA GLU A 19 -8.72 21.23 10.35
C GLU A 19 -9.73 21.36 9.21
N LYS A 20 -10.06 22.59 8.83
CA LYS A 20 -10.89 22.88 7.66
C LYS A 20 -10.04 23.45 6.51
N ALA A 21 -10.29 22.93 5.30
CA ALA A 21 -9.70 23.43 4.08
C ALA A 21 -10.62 24.47 3.43
N ALA A 22 -10.11 25.66 3.19
CA ALA A 22 -10.83 26.64 2.37
C ALA A 22 -10.65 26.31 0.89
N LEU A 23 -11.71 25.84 0.24
CA LEU A 23 -11.79 25.75 -1.22
C LEU A 23 -12.45 27.03 -1.73
N GLY A 24 -11.74 27.85 -2.48
CA GLY A 24 -12.31 28.94 -3.26
C GLY A 24 -13.26 28.43 -4.36
N VAL A 25 -13.79 29.36 -5.16
CA VAL A 25 -14.55 28.99 -6.36
C VAL A 25 -13.60 28.34 -7.36
N LEU A 26 -13.83 27.06 -7.68
CA LEU A 26 -12.98 26.28 -8.58
C LEU A 26 -13.64 26.16 -9.96
N PRO A 27 -12.86 26.27 -11.06
CA PRO A 27 -13.32 25.89 -12.38
C PRO A 27 -13.82 24.43 -12.37
N GLN A 28 -14.86 24.15 -13.14
CA GLN A 28 -15.51 22.83 -13.19
C GLN A 28 -14.52 21.70 -13.53
N GLU A 29 -13.57 21.95 -14.44
CA GLU A 29 -12.55 20.98 -14.80
C GLU A 29 -11.61 20.65 -13.63
N THR A 30 -11.15 21.68 -12.91
CA THR A 30 -10.28 21.52 -11.71
C THR A 30 -11.03 20.75 -10.62
N GLN A 31 -12.32 21.07 -10.40
CA GLN A 31 -13.16 20.37 -9.44
C GLN A 31 -13.31 18.87 -9.79
N THR A 32 -13.57 18.57 -11.05
CA THR A 32 -13.71 17.20 -11.55
C THR A 32 -12.42 16.41 -11.36
N GLU A 33 -11.27 17.01 -11.71
CA GLU A 33 -9.97 16.38 -11.54
C GLU A 33 -9.62 16.16 -10.07
N PHE A 34 -9.87 17.15 -9.20
CA PHE A 34 -9.69 17.02 -7.74
C PHE A 34 -10.50 15.83 -7.17
N LEU A 35 -11.78 15.73 -7.52
CA LEU A 35 -12.63 14.62 -7.07
C LEU A 35 -12.16 13.28 -7.62
N ARG A 36 -11.75 13.24 -8.89
CA ARG A 36 -11.18 12.04 -9.50
C ARG A 36 -9.92 11.57 -8.76
N GLN A 37 -9.03 12.48 -8.38
CA GLN A 37 -7.84 12.16 -7.60
C GLN A 37 -8.21 11.70 -6.19
N ALA A 38 -9.15 12.35 -5.51
CA ALA A 38 -9.60 11.95 -4.18
C ALA A 38 -10.18 10.51 -4.16
N VAL A 39 -10.98 10.16 -5.17
CA VAL A 39 -11.47 8.78 -5.36
C VAL A 39 -10.32 7.82 -5.63
N ARG A 40 -9.43 8.17 -6.55
CA ARG A 40 -8.29 7.36 -6.97
C ARG A 40 -7.33 7.03 -5.81
N HIS A 41 -7.17 7.96 -4.87
CA HIS A 41 -6.33 7.79 -3.68
C HIS A 41 -7.08 7.19 -2.48
N GLY A 42 -8.38 6.93 -2.61
CA GLY A 42 -9.22 6.40 -1.53
C GLY A 42 -9.32 7.35 -0.32
N VAL A 43 -9.31 8.66 -0.58
CA VAL A 43 -9.37 9.72 0.45
C VAL A 43 -10.57 10.65 0.30
N LEU A 44 -11.54 10.30 -0.56
CA LEU A 44 -12.69 11.15 -0.83
C LEU A 44 -13.46 11.56 0.44
N PRO A 45 -13.83 10.66 1.38
CA PRO A 45 -14.52 11.07 2.60
C PRO A 45 -13.70 12.03 3.45
N LEU A 46 -12.40 11.79 3.61
CA LEU A 46 -11.48 12.63 4.38
C LEU A 46 -11.46 14.07 3.84
N VAL A 47 -11.17 14.22 2.54
CA VAL A 47 -11.03 15.56 1.93
C VAL A 47 -12.36 16.30 1.86
N LEU A 48 -13.51 15.61 1.67
CA LEU A 48 -14.82 16.25 1.67
C LEU A 48 -15.27 16.70 3.06
N ASP A 49 -14.90 15.98 4.11
CA ASP A 49 -15.14 16.43 5.48
C ASP A 49 -14.35 17.71 5.78
N ALA A 50 -13.09 17.79 5.40
CA ALA A 50 -12.27 18.99 5.56
C ALA A 50 -12.79 20.17 4.74
N CYS A 51 -13.24 19.94 3.50
CA CYS A 51 -13.77 20.99 2.61
C CYS A 51 -15.18 21.50 2.96
N GLY A 52 -15.85 20.90 3.92
CA GLY A 52 -17.16 21.33 4.40
C GLY A 52 -18.26 21.30 3.31
N LYS A 53 -19.02 22.39 3.14
CA LYS A 53 -20.19 22.43 2.23
C LYS A 53 -19.85 22.56 0.74
N ALA A 54 -18.61 22.77 0.37
CA ALA A 54 -18.18 22.73 -1.03
C ALA A 54 -18.41 21.34 -1.64
N LEU A 55 -18.55 21.23 -2.95
CA LEU A 55 -18.58 19.94 -3.67
C LEU A 55 -19.81 19.03 -3.38
N LYS A 56 -21.01 19.61 -3.38
CA LYS A 56 -22.27 18.88 -3.07
C LYS A 56 -22.45 17.56 -3.86
N ALA A 57 -22.09 17.53 -5.13
CA ALA A 57 -22.29 16.37 -6.01
C ALA A 57 -21.56 15.10 -5.55
N ALA A 58 -20.40 15.22 -4.90
CA ALA A 58 -19.60 14.07 -4.43
C ALA A 58 -19.99 13.57 -3.03
N ARG A 59 -20.85 14.30 -2.31
CA ARG A 59 -21.21 13.96 -0.91
C ARG A 59 -21.97 12.65 -0.79
N GLN A 60 -22.87 12.37 -1.72
CA GLN A 60 -23.59 11.10 -1.69
C GLN A 60 -22.63 9.92 -1.83
N MET A 61 -21.65 10.03 -2.71
CA MET A 61 -20.61 8.99 -2.85
C MET A 61 -19.78 8.85 -1.56
N ALA A 62 -19.31 9.96 -1.00
CA ALA A 62 -18.53 9.92 0.24
C ALA A 62 -19.34 9.35 1.41
N PHE A 63 -20.63 9.71 1.52
CA PHE A 63 -21.53 9.16 2.53
C PHE A 63 -21.69 7.64 2.37
N CYS A 64 -21.93 7.14 1.16
CA CYS A 64 -22.01 5.70 0.91
C CYS A 64 -20.72 4.99 1.25
N GLN A 65 -19.55 5.55 0.87
CA GLN A 65 -18.26 4.99 1.20
C GLN A 65 -17.99 4.96 2.72
N THR A 66 -18.37 6.01 3.43
CA THR A 66 -18.27 6.06 4.90
C THR A 66 -19.18 5.05 5.57
N ALA A 67 -20.44 4.94 5.14
CA ALA A 67 -21.38 3.96 5.66
C ALA A 67 -20.90 2.51 5.44
N GLU A 68 -20.39 2.22 4.24
CA GLU A 68 -19.75 0.93 3.92
C GLU A 68 -18.54 0.67 4.80
N GLN A 69 -17.70 1.70 5.03
CA GLN A 69 -16.52 1.58 5.88
C GLN A 69 -16.87 1.28 7.34
N ILE A 70 -17.90 1.95 7.89
CA ILE A 70 -18.41 1.67 9.24
C ILE A 70 -18.90 0.23 9.33
N LEU A 71 -19.75 -0.21 8.39
CA LEU A 71 -20.25 -1.58 8.36
C LEU A 71 -19.11 -2.60 8.26
N LYS A 72 -18.14 -2.35 7.39
CA LYS A 72 -16.94 -3.20 7.22
C LYS A 72 -16.17 -3.35 8.53
N THR A 73 -15.96 -2.25 9.24
CA THR A 73 -15.26 -2.26 10.53
C THR A 73 -16.04 -3.04 11.56
N GLN A 74 -17.35 -2.82 11.70
CA GLN A 74 -18.19 -3.52 12.67
C GLN A 74 -18.23 -5.03 12.42
N VAL A 75 -18.41 -5.45 11.17
CA VAL A 75 -18.42 -6.86 10.78
C VAL A 75 -17.06 -7.51 11.07
N PHE A 76 -15.98 -6.79 10.78
CA PHE A 76 -14.62 -7.27 11.09
C PHE A 76 -14.44 -7.48 12.60
N LEU A 77 -14.80 -6.52 13.43
CA LEU A 77 -14.65 -6.62 14.89
C LEU A 77 -15.44 -7.79 15.46
N GLN A 78 -16.68 -8.01 15.01
CA GLN A 78 -17.48 -9.16 15.41
C GLN A 78 -16.83 -10.49 15.00
N LEU A 79 -16.27 -10.57 13.79
CA LEU A 79 -15.59 -11.77 13.32
C LEU A 79 -14.30 -12.02 14.11
N TYR A 80 -13.55 -10.97 14.37
CA TYR A 80 -12.30 -11.04 15.12
C TYR A 80 -12.51 -11.47 16.57
N SER A 81 -13.56 -10.96 17.23
CA SER A 81 -13.99 -11.41 18.56
C SER A 81 -14.26 -12.93 18.61
N LYS A 82 -14.94 -13.47 17.57
CA LYS A 82 -15.18 -14.91 17.46
C LYS A 82 -13.89 -15.71 17.24
N LEU A 83 -12.92 -15.19 16.49
CA LEU A 83 -11.60 -15.83 16.38
C LEU A 83 -10.89 -15.88 17.73
N ARG A 84 -10.96 -14.80 18.54
CA ARG A 84 -10.39 -14.77 19.90
C ARG A 84 -11.05 -15.79 20.82
N GLU A 85 -12.38 -15.95 20.78
CA GLU A 85 -13.11 -16.99 21.51
C GLU A 85 -12.61 -18.41 21.16
N MET A 86 -12.20 -18.60 19.89
CA MET A 86 -11.58 -19.84 19.41
C MET A 86 -10.08 -19.94 19.75
N LYS A 87 -9.54 -19.00 20.53
CA LYS A 87 -8.11 -18.90 20.91
C LYS A 87 -7.19 -18.76 19.69
N LEU A 88 -7.64 -18.01 18.71
CA LEU A 88 -6.88 -17.61 17.53
C LEU A 88 -6.70 -16.08 17.56
N HIS A 89 -5.44 -15.65 17.46
CA HIS A 89 -5.06 -14.25 17.59
C HIS A 89 -4.22 -13.80 16.38
N PRO A 90 -4.75 -13.87 15.14
CA PRO A 90 -4.00 -13.37 14.00
C PRO A 90 -3.72 -11.86 14.18
N LEU A 91 -2.53 -11.43 13.80
CA LEU A 91 -2.15 -10.03 13.91
C LEU A 91 -2.82 -9.23 12.79
N VAL A 92 -3.43 -8.11 13.15
CA VAL A 92 -4.00 -7.15 12.17
C VAL A 92 -2.92 -6.18 11.75
N LEU A 93 -2.48 -6.25 10.51
CA LEU A 93 -1.32 -5.50 10.03
C LEU A 93 -1.66 -4.07 9.58
N LYS A 94 -2.86 -3.87 9.05
CA LYS A 94 -3.39 -2.57 8.57
C LYS A 94 -4.93 -2.56 8.64
N GLY A 95 -5.60 -1.72 7.85
CA GLY A 95 -7.06 -1.62 7.87
C GLY A 95 -7.54 -0.83 9.07
N PRO A 96 -8.27 -1.44 10.02
CA PRO A 96 -8.80 -0.75 11.20
C PRO A 96 -7.72 -0.18 12.12
N VAL A 97 -6.55 -0.83 12.22
CA VAL A 97 -5.42 -0.32 13.03
C VAL A 97 -4.89 1.00 12.46
N CYS A 98 -4.69 1.07 11.13
CA CYS A 98 -4.31 2.34 10.49
C CYS A 98 -5.44 3.38 10.55
N ALA A 99 -6.70 2.97 10.47
CA ALA A 99 -7.83 3.90 10.58
C ALA A 99 -7.88 4.60 11.95
N ALA A 100 -7.52 3.90 13.02
CA ALA A 100 -7.44 4.44 14.38
C ALA A 100 -6.38 5.56 14.56
N LEU A 101 -5.49 5.74 13.58
CA LEU A 101 -4.53 6.86 13.58
C LEU A 101 -5.17 8.19 13.19
N TYR A 102 -6.28 8.16 12.47
CA TYR A 102 -6.94 9.36 11.94
C TYR A 102 -7.90 9.98 12.95
N PRO A 103 -8.09 11.30 12.93
CA PRO A 103 -9.05 11.97 13.83
C PRO A 103 -10.48 11.44 13.70
N LYS A 104 -10.84 10.96 12.50
CA LYS A 104 -12.14 10.34 12.17
C LYS A 104 -11.88 9.00 11.47
N PRO A 105 -11.73 7.91 12.23
CA PRO A 105 -11.36 6.59 11.70
C PRO A 105 -12.26 6.07 10.59
N GLU A 106 -13.56 6.39 10.66
CA GLU A 106 -14.59 5.98 9.69
C GLU A 106 -14.40 6.61 8.30
N LEU A 107 -13.65 7.70 8.20
CA LEU A 107 -13.36 8.38 6.92
C LEU A 107 -12.12 7.82 6.22
N ARG A 108 -11.26 7.07 6.95
CA ARG A 108 -10.10 6.40 6.35
C ARG A 108 -10.55 5.07 5.76
N LEU A 109 -10.79 5.06 4.45
CA LEU A 109 -11.23 3.85 3.73
C LEU A 109 -10.14 2.78 3.69
N PHE A 110 -10.54 1.51 3.79
CA PHE A 110 -9.70 0.36 3.44
C PHE A 110 -10.49 -0.64 2.58
N SER A 111 -9.81 -1.30 1.64
CA SER A 111 -10.40 -2.32 0.77
C SER A 111 -10.54 -3.65 1.50
N ASP A 112 -9.51 -4.00 2.25
CA ASP A 112 -9.22 -5.27 2.88
C ASP A 112 -8.69 -5.09 4.30
N VAL A 113 -8.74 -6.16 5.07
CA VAL A 113 -8.04 -6.27 6.35
C VAL A 113 -7.01 -7.39 6.23
N ASP A 114 -5.74 -7.04 6.43
CA ASP A 114 -4.64 -8.00 6.39
C ASP A 114 -4.47 -8.63 7.78
N LEU A 115 -4.56 -9.94 7.80
CA LEU A 115 -4.35 -10.77 8.97
C LEU A 115 -3.08 -11.60 8.78
N LEU A 116 -2.15 -11.53 9.72
CA LEU A 116 -0.99 -12.41 9.75
C LEU A 116 -1.26 -13.52 10.78
N ALA A 117 -1.30 -14.75 10.30
CA ALA A 117 -1.40 -15.90 11.20
C ALA A 117 -0.11 -16.05 12.01
N VAL A 118 -0.23 -16.29 13.29
CA VAL A 118 0.92 -16.65 14.14
C VAL A 118 1.52 -17.99 13.64
N SER A 119 2.81 -18.21 13.88
CA SER A 119 3.54 -19.38 13.38
C SER A 119 2.78 -20.69 13.59
N GLY A 120 2.57 -21.44 12.50
CA GLY A 120 1.84 -22.71 12.52
C GLY A 120 0.32 -22.62 12.65
N GLU A 121 -0.27 -21.40 12.74
CA GLU A 121 -1.72 -21.23 12.89
C GLU A 121 -2.46 -20.87 11.59
N PHE A 122 -1.77 -20.80 10.45
CA PHE A 122 -2.39 -20.41 9.18
C PHE A 122 -3.60 -21.30 8.84
N ASP A 123 -3.44 -22.62 8.81
CA ASP A 123 -4.54 -23.55 8.51
C ASP A 123 -5.64 -23.55 9.57
N ARG A 124 -5.29 -23.38 10.85
CA ARG A 124 -6.28 -23.25 11.94
C ARG A 124 -7.13 -22.01 11.76
N THR A 125 -6.49 -20.85 11.49
CA THR A 125 -7.18 -19.57 11.25
C THR A 125 -8.01 -19.62 9.97
N ARG A 126 -7.46 -20.18 8.89
CA ARG A 126 -8.17 -20.41 7.64
C ARG A 126 -9.46 -21.22 7.84
N ASN A 127 -9.34 -22.36 8.54
CA ASN A 127 -10.49 -23.23 8.81
C ASN A 127 -11.51 -22.58 9.75
N ALA A 128 -11.07 -21.78 10.72
CA ALA A 128 -11.97 -21.00 11.57
C ALA A 128 -12.76 -19.96 10.78
N LEU A 129 -12.13 -19.20 9.88
CA LEU A 129 -12.81 -18.25 8.99
C LEU A 129 -13.89 -18.94 8.13
N LEU A 130 -13.59 -20.12 7.57
CA LEU A 130 -14.58 -20.90 6.82
C LEU A 130 -15.77 -21.33 7.70
N ARG A 131 -15.52 -21.80 8.94
CA ARG A 131 -16.59 -22.16 9.89
C ARG A 131 -17.44 -20.97 10.31
N LEU A 132 -16.85 -19.77 10.35
CA LEU A 132 -17.54 -18.52 10.65
C LEU A 132 -18.32 -17.95 9.44
N GLY A 133 -18.39 -18.69 8.32
CA GLY A 133 -19.20 -18.36 7.15
C GLY A 133 -18.45 -17.57 6.08
N CYS A 134 -17.15 -17.30 6.24
CA CYS A 134 -16.34 -16.71 5.18
C CYS A 134 -16.19 -17.70 4.02
N ARG A 135 -16.01 -17.17 2.83
CA ARG A 135 -15.72 -17.93 1.59
C ARG A 135 -14.42 -17.44 0.98
N THR A 136 -13.69 -18.32 0.33
CA THR A 136 -12.46 -17.98 -0.40
C THR A 136 -12.78 -17.26 -1.71
N ALA A 137 -12.01 -16.23 -2.03
CA ALA A 137 -12.08 -15.49 -3.29
C ALA A 137 -11.02 -16.02 -4.25
N GLY A 138 -11.35 -17.10 -4.99
CA GLY A 138 -10.45 -17.73 -5.96
C GLY A 138 -9.37 -18.62 -5.33
N GLU A 139 -8.46 -19.12 -6.19
CA GLU A 139 -7.27 -19.84 -5.77
C GLU A 139 -6.10 -18.85 -5.60
N SER A 140 -5.40 -18.92 -4.46
CA SER A 140 -4.17 -18.16 -4.28
C SER A 140 -3.00 -18.82 -5.01
N VAL A 141 -2.13 -17.99 -5.58
CA VAL A 141 -0.86 -18.44 -6.18
C VAL A 141 0.16 -18.77 -5.08
N ASP A 142 0.08 -18.07 -3.94
CA ASP A 142 0.91 -18.31 -2.77
C ASP A 142 0.14 -19.20 -1.78
N PRO A 143 0.68 -20.38 -1.40
CA PRO A 143 0.02 -21.28 -0.46
C PRO A 143 -0.17 -20.68 0.95
N LEU A 144 0.59 -19.64 1.30
CA LEU A 144 0.52 -18.92 2.57
C LEU A 144 -0.24 -17.58 2.45
N GLU A 145 -1.04 -17.39 1.40
CA GLU A 145 -1.90 -16.24 1.23
C GLU A 145 -3.28 -16.69 0.78
N GLN A 146 -4.34 -16.24 1.45
CA GLN A 146 -5.70 -16.55 1.06
C GLN A 146 -6.62 -15.36 1.29
N THR A 147 -7.31 -14.93 0.22
CA THR A 147 -8.35 -13.90 0.32
C THR A 147 -9.69 -14.54 0.69
N PHE A 148 -10.39 -13.91 1.62
CA PHE A 148 -11.73 -14.27 2.07
C PHE A 148 -12.70 -13.11 1.91
N TYR A 149 -13.96 -13.43 1.71
CA TYR A 149 -15.08 -12.50 1.83
C TYR A 149 -16.19 -13.12 2.68
N LEU A 150 -16.94 -12.27 3.36
CA LEU A 150 -18.13 -12.71 4.10
C LEU A 150 -19.36 -12.37 3.25
N PRO A 151 -20.16 -13.37 2.80
CA PRO A 151 -21.35 -13.14 1.99
C PRO A 151 -22.32 -12.16 2.65
N GLY A 152 -22.87 -11.23 1.87
CA GLY A 152 -23.79 -10.20 2.36
C GLY A 152 -23.11 -9.04 3.11
N SER A 153 -21.78 -9.00 3.15
CA SER A 153 -20.98 -7.97 3.79
C SER A 153 -19.94 -7.38 2.83
N PRO A 154 -19.55 -6.11 3.00
CA PRO A 154 -18.45 -5.52 2.23
C PRO A 154 -17.04 -5.95 2.72
N LEU A 155 -16.96 -6.82 3.74
CA LEU A 155 -15.71 -7.22 4.34
C LEU A 155 -14.92 -8.17 3.43
N VAL A 156 -13.67 -7.80 3.15
CA VAL A 156 -12.64 -8.63 2.53
C VAL A 156 -11.50 -8.78 3.51
N LEU A 157 -11.01 -10.01 3.67
CA LEU A 157 -9.85 -10.34 4.52
C LEU A 157 -8.78 -10.97 3.65
N GLU A 158 -7.53 -10.62 3.91
CA GLU A 158 -6.36 -11.31 3.37
C GLU A 158 -5.62 -11.98 4.53
N LEU A 159 -5.65 -13.30 4.57
CA LEU A 159 -4.92 -14.10 5.54
C LEU A 159 -3.55 -14.44 4.98
N HIS A 160 -2.50 -14.07 5.70
CA HIS A 160 -1.11 -14.27 5.36
C HIS A 160 -0.44 -15.20 6.38
N GLY A 161 0.43 -16.10 5.90
CA GLY A 161 1.35 -16.87 6.74
C GLY A 161 2.72 -16.22 6.89
N ALA A 162 3.02 -15.21 6.05
CA ALA A 162 4.21 -14.37 6.12
C ALA A 162 3.83 -12.92 5.81
N ALA A 163 4.57 -11.95 6.35
CA ALA A 163 4.28 -10.52 6.16
C ALA A 163 4.32 -10.07 4.70
N PHE A 164 5.16 -10.72 3.88
CA PHE A 164 5.31 -10.48 2.45
C PHE A 164 5.37 -11.80 1.69
N PRO A 165 4.88 -11.85 0.44
CA PRO A 165 5.03 -13.04 -0.41
C PRO A 165 6.50 -13.38 -0.65
N GLU A 166 6.79 -14.68 -0.69
CA GLU A 166 8.13 -15.22 -0.95
C GLU A 166 8.50 -15.07 -2.43
N ASN A 167 9.18 -13.98 -2.79
CA ASN A 167 9.69 -13.76 -4.14
C ASN A 167 10.98 -12.94 -4.14
N ASP A 168 11.65 -12.88 -5.30
CA ASP A 168 12.95 -12.22 -5.46
C ASP A 168 12.90 -10.69 -5.27
N ALA A 169 11.73 -10.06 -5.36
CA ALA A 169 11.61 -8.61 -5.27
C ALA A 169 11.53 -8.09 -3.83
N TYR A 170 10.80 -8.78 -2.95
CA TYR A 170 10.57 -8.31 -1.57
C TYR A 170 10.47 -9.41 -0.50
N GLY A 171 10.63 -10.70 -0.86
CA GLY A 171 10.65 -11.80 0.12
C GLY A 171 11.73 -11.63 1.20
N HIS A 172 12.84 -10.97 0.86
CA HIS A 172 13.92 -10.65 1.81
C HIS A 172 13.44 -9.78 2.99
N MET A 173 12.34 -9.03 2.85
CA MET A 173 11.75 -8.23 3.93
C MET A 173 11.24 -9.11 5.08
N ASN A 174 10.83 -10.36 4.79
CA ASN A 174 10.33 -11.29 5.81
C ASN A 174 11.35 -11.58 6.94
N ALA A 175 12.65 -11.39 6.69
CA ALA A 175 13.69 -11.54 7.72
C ALA A 175 13.52 -10.59 8.92
N PHE A 176 12.77 -9.49 8.75
CA PHE A 176 12.48 -8.50 9.79
C PHE A 176 11.18 -8.81 10.55
N PHE A 177 10.37 -9.75 10.03
CA PHE A 177 9.06 -10.13 10.58
C PHE A 177 9.02 -11.62 10.98
N ALA A 178 10.19 -12.23 11.21
CA ALA A 178 10.27 -13.61 11.69
C ALA A 178 9.67 -13.73 13.10
N HIS A 179 8.75 -14.66 13.28
CA HIS A 179 7.93 -14.83 14.48
C HIS A 179 8.70 -14.87 15.81
N GLU A 180 9.90 -15.42 15.81
CA GLU A 180 10.74 -15.54 17.01
C GLU A 180 11.21 -14.20 17.59
N LYS A 181 11.13 -13.13 16.81
CA LYS A 181 11.61 -11.79 17.17
C LYS A 181 10.52 -10.72 17.15
N LEU A 182 9.31 -11.08 16.75
CA LEU A 182 8.19 -10.16 16.65
C LEU A 182 7.76 -9.67 18.02
N ARG A 183 7.77 -8.36 18.19
CA ARG A 183 7.02 -7.72 19.26
C ARG A 183 5.60 -7.50 18.77
N THR A 184 4.65 -7.86 19.61
CA THR A 184 3.23 -7.68 19.37
C THR A 184 2.64 -6.83 20.48
N GLU A 185 1.62 -6.07 20.14
CA GLU A 185 0.88 -5.26 21.10
C GLU A 185 -0.61 -5.43 20.89
N THR A 186 -1.37 -4.99 21.88
CA THR A 186 -2.82 -4.94 21.84
C THR A 186 -3.26 -3.51 21.70
N VAL A 187 -4.10 -3.26 20.67
CA VAL A 187 -4.74 -1.96 20.46
C VAL A 187 -6.25 -2.10 20.56
N PHE A 188 -6.93 -1.00 20.92
CA PHE A 188 -8.38 -0.96 20.99
C PHE A 188 -8.97 -0.24 19.79
N VAL A 189 -9.85 -0.92 19.07
CA VAL A 189 -10.60 -0.34 17.96
C VAL A 189 -12.08 -0.40 18.31
N GLN A 190 -12.73 0.73 18.51
CA GLN A 190 -14.13 0.83 18.96
C GLN A 190 -14.45 0.01 20.21
N GLY A 191 -13.49 -0.11 21.13
CA GLY A 191 -13.61 -0.88 22.36
C GLY A 191 -13.27 -2.36 22.27
N GLU A 192 -13.08 -2.88 21.06
CA GLU A 192 -12.64 -4.26 20.83
C GLU A 192 -11.11 -4.37 20.82
N GLU A 193 -10.61 -5.40 21.46
CA GLU A 193 -9.20 -5.71 21.60
C GLU A 193 -8.65 -6.37 20.33
N ILE A 194 -7.61 -5.81 19.73
CA ILE A 194 -7.00 -6.28 18.49
C ILE A 194 -5.50 -6.48 18.69
N TYR A 195 -4.98 -7.62 18.28
CA TYR A 195 -3.55 -7.90 18.27
C TYR A 195 -2.91 -7.39 17.00
N THR A 196 -1.80 -6.70 17.13
CA THR A 196 -1.02 -6.14 16.02
C THR A 196 0.47 -6.22 16.29
N PHE A 197 1.28 -5.80 15.37
CA PHE A 197 2.71 -5.62 15.58
C PHE A 197 3.00 -4.53 16.63
N GLY A 198 4.12 -4.65 17.34
CA GLY A 198 4.66 -3.57 18.16
C GLY A 198 5.06 -2.34 17.32
N ALA A 199 5.35 -1.22 17.98
CA ALA A 199 5.56 0.05 17.30
C ALA A 199 6.66 0.00 16.21
N ASN A 200 7.80 -0.64 16.48
CA ASN A 200 8.89 -0.72 15.50
C ASN A 200 8.53 -1.58 14.29
N GLU A 201 7.91 -2.73 14.54
CA GLU A 201 7.48 -3.67 13.50
C GLU A 201 6.38 -3.07 12.65
N THR A 202 5.41 -2.35 13.26
CA THR A 202 4.35 -1.65 12.54
C THR A 202 4.92 -0.57 11.63
N PHE A 203 5.81 0.28 12.16
CA PHE A 203 6.48 1.31 11.35
C PHE A 203 7.22 0.71 10.14
N LEU A 204 8.01 -0.32 10.40
CA LEU A 204 8.78 -1.00 9.35
C LEU A 204 7.86 -1.70 8.34
N TYR A 205 6.76 -2.31 8.81
CA TYR A 205 5.77 -2.94 7.94
C TYR A 205 5.09 -1.91 7.02
N LEU A 206 4.66 -0.75 7.54
CA LEU A 206 4.03 0.31 6.75
C LEU A 206 4.99 0.86 5.69
N LEU A 207 6.29 1.01 6.02
CA LEU A 207 7.32 1.41 5.07
C LEU A 207 7.51 0.36 3.97
N CYS A 208 7.73 -0.90 4.34
CA CYS A 208 7.95 -2.01 3.40
C CYS A 208 6.70 -2.25 2.53
N HIS A 209 5.51 -2.14 3.12
CA HIS A 209 4.25 -2.27 2.40
C HIS A 209 4.05 -1.14 1.37
N SER A 210 4.41 0.10 1.74
CA SER A 210 4.43 1.23 0.81
C SER A 210 5.41 1.00 -0.35
N LEU A 211 6.60 0.45 -0.06
CA LEU A 211 7.58 0.08 -1.07
C LEU A 211 7.08 -1.06 -1.96
N LYS A 212 6.46 -2.11 -1.40
CA LYS A 212 5.81 -3.19 -2.18
C LYS A 212 4.85 -2.60 -3.21
N HIS A 213 3.96 -1.71 -2.80
CA HIS A 213 3.01 -1.07 -3.71
C HIS A 213 3.68 -0.14 -4.71
N PHE A 214 4.69 0.61 -4.28
CA PHE A 214 5.50 1.42 -5.17
C PHE A 214 6.14 0.58 -6.28
N LEU A 215 6.67 -0.60 -5.99
CA LEU A 215 7.22 -1.52 -6.99
C LEU A 215 6.15 -2.06 -7.96
N HIS A 216 4.95 -2.33 -7.50
CA HIS A 216 3.88 -2.88 -8.34
C HIS A 216 3.25 -1.87 -9.29
N GLY A 217 2.67 -0.82 -8.82
CA GLY A 217 1.91 0.10 -9.69
C GLY A 217 1.84 1.51 -9.17
N GLY A 218 2.24 1.70 -7.95
CA GLY A 218 2.27 2.96 -7.24
C GLY A 218 1.72 2.83 -5.83
N CYS A 219 2.33 3.56 -4.94
CA CYS A 219 1.86 3.80 -3.59
C CYS A 219 0.92 5.01 -3.63
N GLY A 220 -0.28 4.91 -3.05
CA GLY A 220 -1.19 6.04 -2.93
C GLY A 220 -0.77 6.99 -1.81
N ILE A 221 -1.16 8.27 -1.91
CA ILE A 221 -0.85 9.27 -0.87
C ILE A 221 -1.35 8.87 0.52
N ARG A 222 -2.41 8.08 0.61
CA ARG A 222 -2.93 7.54 1.87
C ARG A 222 -1.91 6.69 2.62
N ALA A 223 -1.10 5.88 1.92
CA ALA A 223 -0.06 5.08 2.57
C ALA A 223 1.05 5.95 3.17
N VAL A 224 1.35 7.09 2.56
CA VAL A 224 2.25 8.10 3.14
C VAL A 224 1.64 8.68 4.41
N CYS A 225 0.35 9.06 4.40
CA CYS A 225 -0.33 9.54 5.60
C CYS A 225 -0.34 8.49 6.72
N ASP A 226 -0.64 7.22 6.42
CA ASP A 226 -0.64 6.13 7.41
C ASP A 226 0.73 6.01 8.11
N LEU A 227 1.82 6.01 7.34
CA LEU A 227 3.18 5.91 7.87
C LEU A 227 3.54 7.12 8.75
N LEU A 228 3.23 8.33 8.30
CA LEU A 228 3.60 9.57 9.00
C LEU A 228 2.76 9.79 10.26
N LEU A 229 1.45 9.54 10.20
CA LEU A 229 0.58 9.59 11.38
C LEU A 229 1.01 8.56 12.43
N PHE A 230 1.44 7.37 11.99
CA PHE A 230 1.97 6.35 12.89
C PHE A 230 3.27 6.83 13.54
N ALA A 231 4.21 7.36 12.73
CA ALA A 231 5.49 7.87 13.23
C ALA A 231 5.31 9.00 14.25
N GLU A 232 4.40 9.94 14.00
CA GLU A 232 4.08 11.05 14.91
C GLU A 232 3.45 10.56 16.21
N LYS A 233 2.45 9.68 16.11
CA LYS A 233 1.68 9.19 17.27
C LYS A 233 2.52 8.30 18.19
N HIS A 234 3.41 7.49 17.62
CA HIS A 234 4.25 6.53 18.35
C HIS A 234 5.71 6.97 18.45
N GLU A 235 6.02 8.25 18.23
CA GLU A 235 7.38 8.78 18.18
C GLU A 235 8.25 8.35 19.38
N LYS A 236 7.67 8.34 20.57
CA LYS A 236 8.38 7.99 21.83
C LYS A 236 8.67 6.49 21.97
N GLU A 237 7.93 5.65 21.26
CA GLU A 237 8.01 4.18 21.34
C GLU A 237 8.98 3.61 20.28
N LEU A 238 9.33 4.42 19.25
CA LEU A 238 10.20 3.99 18.17
C LEU A 238 11.66 3.90 18.62
N ASP A 239 12.28 2.74 18.47
CA ASP A 239 13.74 2.56 18.56
C ASP A 239 14.38 2.98 17.23
N ARG A 240 14.83 4.24 17.17
CA ARG A 240 15.36 4.87 15.95
C ARG A 240 16.67 4.24 15.49
N LEU A 241 17.50 3.74 16.42
CA LEU A 241 18.74 3.05 16.07
C LEU A 241 18.48 1.67 15.44
N TYR A 242 17.51 0.96 16.00
CA TYR A 242 17.05 -0.31 15.41
C TYR A 242 16.45 -0.09 14.02
N LEU A 243 15.51 0.83 13.90
CA LEU A 243 14.85 1.16 12.64
C LEU A 243 15.83 1.65 11.57
N ARG A 244 16.81 2.51 11.96
CA ARG A 244 17.86 2.93 11.03
C ARG A 244 18.62 1.74 10.47
N ARG A 245 19.08 0.83 11.32
CA ARG A 245 19.78 -0.40 10.88
C ARG A 245 18.93 -1.28 9.98
N CYS A 246 17.62 -1.39 10.24
CA CYS A 246 16.69 -2.10 9.36
C CYS A 246 16.58 -1.42 7.99
N CYS A 247 16.38 -0.10 7.97
CA CYS A 247 16.28 0.68 6.73
C CYS A 247 17.59 0.65 5.92
N GLU A 248 18.76 0.67 6.56
CA GLU A 248 20.06 0.52 5.90
C GLU A 248 20.18 -0.85 5.21
N LYS A 249 19.81 -1.93 5.92
CA LYS A 249 19.81 -3.29 5.35
C LYS A 249 18.82 -3.46 4.19
N LEU A 250 17.71 -2.75 4.23
CA LEU A 250 16.68 -2.75 3.19
C LEU A 250 16.96 -1.72 2.08
N SER A 251 18.03 -0.88 2.22
CA SER A 251 18.30 0.23 1.30
C SER A 251 17.10 1.17 1.13
N THR A 252 16.41 1.52 2.22
CA THR A 252 15.17 2.30 2.19
C THR A 252 15.27 3.68 2.85
N LEU A 253 16.46 4.08 3.34
CA LEU A 253 16.63 5.36 4.06
C LEU A 253 16.31 6.57 3.19
N GLU A 254 16.79 6.59 1.94
CA GLU A 254 16.53 7.67 0.99
C GLU A 254 15.05 7.75 0.64
N PHE A 255 14.41 6.60 0.42
CA PHE A 255 12.98 6.52 0.16
C PHE A 255 12.16 7.03 1.36
N LEU A 256 12.50 6.59 2.57
CA LEU A 256 11.88 7.06 3.82
C LEU A 256 12.09 8.56 4.03
N THR A 257 13.31 9.06 3.78
CA THR A 257 13.62 10.49 3.88
C THR A 257 12.73 11.30 2.92
N ALA A 258 12.58 10.85 1.67
CA ALA A 258 11.70 11.51 0.71
C ALA A 258 10.22 11.50 1.15
N LEU A 259 9.74 10.40 1.79
CA LEU A 259 8.38 10.35 2.34
C LEU A 259 8.20 11.35 3.50
N PHE A 260 9.21 11.52 4.37
CA PHE A 260 9.21 12.54 5.42
C PHE A 260 9.18 13.95 4.81
N GLU A 261 10.02 14.23 3.79
CA GLU A 261 10.02 15.53 3.10
C GLU A 261 8.64 15.84 2.45
N ILE A 262 7.98 14.84 1.85
CA ILE A 262 6.60 14.98 1.35
C ILE A 262 5.64 15.35 2.47
N GLY A 263 5.75 14.68 3.62
CA GLY A 263 4.93 14.97 4.80
C GLY A 263 5.07 16.41 5.28
N GLU A 264 6.29 16.87 5.44
CA GLU A 264 6.60 18.21 5.94
C GLU A 264 6.18 19.31 4.97
N LYS A 265 6.53 19.16 3.69
CA LYS A 265 6.25 20.20 2.69
C LYS A 265 4.79 20.29 2.25
N TYR A 266 4.08 19.15 2.22
CA TYR A 266 2.76 19.10 1.59
C TYR A 266 1.62 18.66 2.50
N LEU A 267 1.92 17.92 3.58
CA LEU A 267 0.90 17.35 4.47
C LEU A 267 0.91 17.94 5.89
N GLY A 268 1.81 18.88 6.20
CA GLY A 268 1.83 19.64 7.43
C GLY A 268 2.38 18.91 8.66
N PHE A 269 3.11 17.81 8.45
CA PHE A 269 3.84 17.18 9.55
C PHE A 269 5.02 18.03 9.97
N GLU A 270 5.32 18.04 11.27
CA GLU A 270 6.47 18.75 11.79
C GLU A 270 7.76 17.92 11.66
N LYS A 271 8.85 18.62 11.39
CA LYS A 271 10.18 18.02 11.42
C LYS A 271 10.62 17.87 12.87
N THR A 272 10.73 16.64 13.34
CA THR A 272 11.17 16.36 14.70
C THR A 272 12.63 15.91 14.73
N GLU A 273 13.38 16.38 15.74
CA GLU A 273 14.78 15.96 15.96
C GLU A 273 14.85 14.45 16.26
N SER A 274 13.84 13.92 16.89
CA SER A 274 13.80 12.51 17.25
C SER A 274 13.81 11.57 16.05
N LEU A 275 13.24 11.97 14.91
CA LEU A 275 13.25 11.20 13.66
C LEU A 275 14.44 11.54 12.74
N ALA A 276 15.34 12.45 13.17
CA ALA A 276 16.52 12.84 12.38
C ALA A 276 17.44 11.64 12.05
N LEU A 277 17.55 10.68 12.97
CA LEU A 277 18.33 9.46 12.75
C LEU A 277 17.79 8.57 11.61
N LEU A 278 16.53 8.70 11.24
CA LEU A 278 15.89 7.96 10.15
C LEU A 278 15.98 8.70 8.81
N ARG A 279 16.86 9.69 8.71
CA ARG A 279 17.05 10.51 7.50
C ARG A 279 18.48 10.41 6.98
N VAL A 280 18.62 10.65 5.69
CA VAL A 280 19.91 10.90 5.04
C VAL A 280 20.07 12.40 4.78
N HIS A 281 21.32 12.84 4.72
CA HIS A 281 21.70 14.21 4.40
C HIS A 281 22.81 14.21 3.32
N PRO A 282 22.65 14.99 2.23
CA PRO A 282 21.45 15.80 1.92
C PRO A 282 20.22 14.95 1.63
N ALA A 283 19.03 15.48 1.91
CA ALA A 283 17.78 14.81 1.56
C ALA A 283 17.64 14.69 0.04
N PRO A 284 17.15 13.55 -0.49
CA PRO A 284 16.88 13.42 -1.92
C PRO A 284 15.70 14.32 -2.32
N ASP A 285 15.63 14.70 -3.61
CA ASP A 285 14.48 15.43 -4.16
C ASP A 285 13.21 14.57 -4.07
N GLU A 286 12.25 15.01 -3.30
CA GLU A 286 10.96 14.34 -3.09
C GLU A 286 9.97 14.58 -4.24
N THR A 287 10.20 15.59 -5.08
CA THR A 287 9.22 16.04 -6.09
C THR A 287 8.86 14.93 -7.07
N ALA A 288 9.87 14.21 -7.57
CA ALA A 288 9.66 13.14 -8.52
C ALA A 288 8.92 11.93 -7.90
N LEU A 289 9.16 11.64 -6.61
CA LEU A 289 8.43 10.62 -5.86
C LEU A 289 6.98 11.03 -5.64
N LEU A 290 6.74 12.28 -5.22
CA LEU A 290 5.38 12.81 -5.04
C LEU A 290 4.57 12.75 -6.34
N GLU A 291 5.17 13.16 -7.46
CA GLU A 291 4.51 13.05 -8.79
C GLU A 291 4.19 11.58 -9.13
N ASP A 292 5.07 10.64 -8.82
CA ASP A 292 4.83 9.22 -9.03
C ASP A 292 3.71 8.68 -8.14
N ILE A 293 3.67 9.08 -6.86
CA ILE A 293 2.62 8.75 -5.90
C ILE A 293 1.26 9.28 -6.40
N LEU A 294 1.19 10.56 -6.77
CA LEU A 294 -0.04 11.19 -7.27
C LEU A 294 -0.51 10.59 -8.60
N ALA A 295 0.42 10.14 -9.44
CA ALA A 295 0.09 9.40 -10.66
C ALA A 295 -0.35 7.95 -10.41
N GLY A 296 0.02 7.34 -9.29
CA GLY A 296 -0.25 5.94 -8.95
C GLY A 296 -1.69 5.69 -8.46
N GLY A 297 -2.13 6.41 -7.45
CA GLY A 297 -3.35 6.07 -6.71
C GLY A 297 -3.17 4.81 -5.83
N VAL A 298 -4.26 4.39 -5.15
CA VAL A 298 -4.25 3.13 -4.37
C VAL A 298 -4.51 1.93 -5.29
N HIS A 299 -3.86 0.81 -5.01
CA HIS A 299 -4.14 -0.53 -5.55
C HIS A 299 -4.84 -0.61 -6.92
N GLY A 300 -4.13 -0.71 -8.00
CA GLY A 300 -4.75 -0.96 -9.30
C GLY A 300 -5.66 0.16 -9.84
N ALA A 301 -5.92 1.23 -9.06
CA ALA A 301 -6.54 2.46 -9.55
C ALA A 301 -5.64 3.19 -10.57
N ALA A 302 -4.40 2.75 -10.69
CA ALA A 302 -3.47 3.23 -11.69
C ALA A 302 -3.92 2.88 -13.12
N GLU A 303 -3.53 3.72 -14.08
CA GLU A 303 -3.72 3.40 -15.49
C GLU A 303 -3.11 2.03 -15.84
N LYS A 304 -3.74 1.27 -16.72
CA LYS A 304 -3.26 -0.06 -17.16
C LYS A 304 -1.82 -0.04 -17.70
N SER A 305 -1.43 1.04 -18.40
CA SER A 305 -0.04 1.22 -18.85
C SER A 305 0.95 1.24 -17.69
N ARG A 306 0.55 1.77 -16.54
CA ARG A 306 1.35 1.81 -15.31
C ARG A 306 1.43 0.43 -14.65
N LEU A 307 0.34 -0.31 -14.58
CA LEU A 307 0.33 -1.69 -14.10
C LEU A 307 1.22 -2.60 -14.97
N HIS A 308 1.17 -2.43 -16.28
CA HIS A 308 2.08 -3.14 -17.19
C HIS A 308 3.55 -2.78 -16.96
N SER A 309 3.85 -1.54 -16.57
CA SER A 309 5.22 -1.10 -16.25
C SER A 309 5.77 -1.72 -14.96
N ALA A 310 4.91 -2.26 -14.08
CA ALA A 310 5.31 -2.85 -12.80
C ALA A 310 6.28 -4.04 -12.97
N ASN A 311 6.16 -4.80 -14.06
CA ASN A 311 7.10 -5.89 -14.37
C ASN A 311 8.55 -5.41 -14.47
N MET A 312 8.78 -4.17 -14.93
CA MET A 312 10.12 -3.58 -15.04
C MET A 312 10.70 -3.23 -13.67
N THR A 313 9.90 -2.60 -12.80
CA THR A 313 10.31 -2.24 -11.43
C THR A 313 10.54 -3.46 -10.56
N LEU A 314 9.66 -4.45 -10.62
CA LEU A 314 9.79 -5.73 -9.89
C LEU A 314 11.02 -6.51 -10.35
N HIS A 315 11.27 -6.56 -11.67
CA HIS A 315 12.47 -7.22 -12.18
C HIS A 315 13.75 -6.49 -11.72
N ALA A 316 13.78 -5.16 -11.77
CA ALA A 316 14.93 -4.39 -11.31
C ALA A 316 15.23 -4.65 -9.82
N ALA A 317 14.19 -4.67 -8.97
CA ALA A 317 14.32 -4.99 -7.55
C ALA A 317 14.79 -6.45 -7.32
N ALA A 318 14.24 -7.42 -8.05
CA ALA A 318 14.64 -8.83 -7.96
C ALA A 318 16.11 -9.06 -8.34
N VAL A 319 16.59 -8.39 -9.40
CA VAL A 319 17.99 -8.44 -9.82
C VAL A 319 18.93 -7.92 -8.75
N GLN A 320 18.58 -6.79 -8.12
CA GLN A 320 19.34 -6.21 -7.02
C GLN A 320 19.46 -7.18 -5.84
N ASN A 321 18.34 -7.77 -5.42
CA ASN A 321 18.30 -8.64 -4.25
C ASN A 321 19.00 -10.00 -4.45
N THR A 322 19.08 -10.49 -5.70
CA THR A 322 19.70 -11.78 -6.04
C THR A 322 21.13 -11.65 -6.56
N GLY A 323 21.65 -10.43 -6.73
CA GLY A 323 23.00 -10.18 -7.26
C GLY A 323 23.20 -10.61 -8.73
N LYS A 324 22.12 -10.88 -9.48
CA LYS A 324 22.17 -11.24 -10.90
C LYS A 324 22.48 -10.02 -11.75
N ARG A 325 23.39 -10.12 -12.74
CA ARG A 325 23.76 -9.01 -13.62
C ARG A 325 22.60 -8.50 -14.47
N GLU A 326 22.43 -7.17 -14.54
CA GLU A 326 21.47 -6.44 -15.37
C GLU A 326 21.78 -6.59 -16.88
N CYS A 327 21.59 -7.73 -17.46
CA CYS A 327 21.62 -7.81 -18.91
C CYS A 327 20.17 -7.99 -19.43
N PHE A 328 19.62 -6.97 -20.12
CA PHE A 328 18.28 -6.99 -20.76
C PHE A 328 17.06 -6.94 -19.82
N SER A 329 17.00 -6.02 -18.87
CA SER A 329 15.85 -5.85 -17.95
C SER A 329 14.49 -5.68 -18.66
N VAL A 330 14.43 -4.93 -19.75
CA VAL A 330 13.18 -4.68 -20.51
C VAL A 330 12.75 -5.94 -21.28
N LEU A 331 13.70 -6.65 -21.94
CA LEU A 331 13.40 -7.87 -22.68
C LEU A 331 12.99 -9.01 -21.74
N ARG A 332 13.64 -9.16 -20.57
CA ARG A 332 13.25 -10.18 -19.58
C ARG A 332 11.88 -9.90 -18.94
N ALA A 333 11.51 -8.64 -18.72
CA ALA A 333 10.15 -8.31 -18.27
C ALA A 333 9.09 -8.71 -19.31
N ALA A 334 9.39 -8.58 -20.61
CA ALA A 334 8.52 -9.04 -21.69
C ALA A 334 8.52 -10.57 -21.85
N PHE A 335 9.67 -11.21 -21.59
CA PHE A 335 9.89 -12.66 -21.79
C PHE A 335 10.34 -13.34 -20.48
N PRO A 336 9.44 -13.49 -19.48
CA PRO A 336 9.76 -14.13 -18.22
C PRO A 336 10.15 -15.60 -18.40
N SER A 337 10.90 -16.13 -17.41
CA SER A 337 11.37 -17.52 -17.42
C SER A 337 10.23 -18.55 -17.30
N ALA A 338 10.49 -19.80 -17.64
CA ALA A 338 9.53 -20.90 -17.49
C ALA A 338 9.04 -21.04 -16.03
N LYS A 339 9.95 -20.85 -15.05
CA LYS A 339 9.62 -20.84 -13.62
C LYS A 339 8.64 -19.70 -13.28
N ALA A 340 8.88 -18.50 -13.79
CA ALA A 340 8.01 -17.34 -13.56
C ALA A 340 6.64 -17.45 -14.26
N LEU A 341 6.54 -18.28 -15.31
CA LEU A 341 5.29 -18.55 -16.02
C LEU A 341 4.62 -19.86 -15.58
N HIS A 342 5.18 -20.53 -14.57
CA HIS A 342 4.71 -21.85 -14.11
C HIS A 342 4.45 -22.84 -15.28
N CYS A 343 5.36 -22.88 -16.25
CA CYS A 343 5.24 -23.73 -17.42
C CYS A 343 6.51 -24.55 -17.65
N ALA A 344 6.37 -25.66 -18.37
CA ALA A 344 7.51 -26.49 -18.76
C ALA A 344 8.43 -25.72 -19.73
N PRO A 345 9.77 -25.90 -19.67
CA PRO A 345 10.72 -25.17 -20.52
C PRO A 345 10.43 -25.26 -22.02
N HIS A 346 9.97 -26.39 -22.50
CA HIS A 346 9.64 -26.61 -23.93
C HIS A 346 8.36 -25.87 -24.37
N SER A 347 7.45 -25.52 -23.45
CA SER A 347 6.24 -24.74 -23.74
C SER A 347 6.44 -23.22 -23.62
N LEU A 348 7.64 -22.78 -23.26
CA LEU A 348 7.96 -21.37 -23.02
C LEU A 348 7.71 -20.46 -24.23
N PRO A 349 8.09 -20.80 -25.49
CA PRO A 349 7.79 -19.96 -26.66
C PRO A 349 6.28 -19.79 -26.88
N ALA A 350 5.50 -20.83 -26.68
CA ALA A 350 4.04 -20.77 -26.81
C ALA A 350 3.41 -19.94 -25.66
N ALA A 351 3.95 -20.00 -24.45
CA ALA A 351 3.53 -19.18 -23.34
C ALA A 351 3.82 -17.68 -23.60
N TRP A 352 5.00 -17.35 -24.14
CA TRP A 352 5.33 -15.99 -24.59
C TRP A 352 4.41 -15.51 -25.72
N GLY A 353 4.14 -16.35 -26.72
CA GLY A 353 3.22 -16.03 -27.81
C GLY A 353 1.82 -15.71 -27.29
N ARG A 354 1.24 -16.55 -26.41
CA ARG A 354 -0.06 -16.30 -25.78
C ARG A 354 -0.06 -15.01 -24.94
N ARG A 355 1.02 -14.72 -24.20
CA ARG A 355 1.18 -13.51 -23.43
C ARG A 355 1.22 -12.26 -24.32
N LEU A 356 1.98 -12.28 -25.41
CA LEU A 356 2.05 -11.18 -26.38
C LEU A 356 0.71 -10.93 -27.07
N ILE A 357 -0.02 -12.00 -27.46
CA ILE A 357 -1.35 -11.89 -28.07
C ILE A 357 -2.34 -11.30 -27.04
N ARG A 358 -2.34 -11.80 -25.81
CA ARG A 358 -3.17 -11.24 -24.72
C ARG A 358 -2.86 -9.76 -24.50
N TYR A 359 -1.59 -9.42 -24.39
CA TYR A 359 -1.13 -8.05 -24.21
C TYR A 359 -1.54 -7.14 -25.39
N GLY A 360 -1.43 -7.65 -26.63
CA GLY A 360 -1.89 -6.92 -27.84
C GLY A 360 -3.41 -6.68 -27.80
N LYS A 361 -4.21 -7.70 -27.47
CA LYS A 361 -5.67 -7.56 -27.32
C LYS A 361 -6.05 -6.57 -26.21
N GLU A 362 -5.41 -6.66 -25.05
CA GLU A 362 -5.64 -5.75 -23.92
C GLU A 362 -5.25 -4.30 -24.26
N ASN A 363 -4.16 -4.10 -25.01
CA ASN A 363 -3.76 -2.77 -25.49
C ASN A 363 -4.79 -2.16 -26.45
N ILE A 364 -5.32 -2.94 -27.37
CA ILE A 364 -6.36 -2.48 -28.31
C ILE A 364 -7.64 -2.13 -27.55
N GLN A 365 -8.11 -3.05 -26.67
CA GLN A 365 -9.33 -2.83 -25.89
C GLN A 365 -9.24 -1.64 -24.95
N ASN A 366 -8.08 -1.39 -24.35
CA ASN A 366 -7.89 -0.37 -23.31
C ASN A 366 -7.27 0.93 -23.83
N ARG A 367 -7.05 1.05 -25.15
CA ARG A 367 -6.34 2.19 -25.76
C ARG A 367 -4.99 2.50 -25.08
N THR A 368 -4.30 1.48 -24.59
CA THR A 368 -2.97 1.61 -23.97
C THR A 368 -1.89 1.48 -25.04
N SER A 369 -0.75 2.15 -24.82
CA SER A 369 0.40 2.07 -25.71
C SER A 369 1.55 1.36 -25.03
N LEU A 370 2.14 0.36 -25.70
CA LEU A 370 3.36 -0.29 -25.24
C LEU A 370 4.48 0.74 -24.97
N ARG A 371 4.60 1.73 -25.86
CA ARG A 371 5.54 2.84 -25.72
C ARG A 371 5.33 3.59 -24.42
N LYS A 372 4.08 3.94 -24.06
CA LYS A 372 3.72 4.61 -22.81
C LYS A 372 4.09 3.73 -21.59
N SER A 373 3.80 2.42 -21.63
CA SER A 373 4.15 1.50 -20.55
C SER A 373 5.66 1.39 -20.32
N VAL A 374 6.44 1.32 -21.40
CA VAL A 374 7.91 1.28 -21.33
C VAL A 374 8.48 2.61 -20.82
N GLU A 375 7.93 3.73 -21.26
CA GLU A 375 8.37 5.07 -20.79
C GLU A 375 8.10 5.25 -19.29
N ILE A 376 6.90 4.89 -18.82
CA ILE A 376 6.57 4.89 -17.38
C ILE A 376 7.51 3.95 -16.61
N GLY A 377 7.75 2.75 -17.13
CA GLY A 377 8.65 1.78 -16.50
C GLY A 377 10.08 2.30 -16.38
N LYS A 378 10.65 2.90 -17.44
CA LYS A 378 11.98 3.53 -17.41
C LYS A 378 12.05 4.64 -16.36
N ARG A 379 11.05 5.55 -16.33
CA ARG A 379 10.99 6.64 -15.35
C ARG A 379 10.97 6.08 -13.92
N ARG A 380 10.16 5.05 -13.66
CA ARG A 380 10.05 4.43 -12.33
C ARG A 380 11.31 3.66 -11.93
N VAL A 381 11.97 2.97 -12.85
CA VAL A 381 13.30 2.35 -12.58
C VAL A 381 14.33 3.42 -12.26
N ALA A 382 14.32 4.57 -12.95
CA ALA A 382 15.17 5.70 -12.59
C ALA A 382 14.92 6.21 -11.16
N LEU A 383 13.64 6.29 -10.73
CA LEU A 383 13.30 6.64 -9.33
C LEU A 383 13.86 5.62 -8.34
N LEU A 384 13.82 4.31 -8.63
CA LEU A 384 14.43 3.30 -7.76
C LEU A 384 15.92 3.54 -7.57
N LYS A 385 16.63 3.97 -8.63
CA LYS A 385 18.06 4.33 -8.55
C LYS A 385 18.29 5.60 -7.75
N THR A 386 17.46 6.64 -7.96
CA THR A 386 17.53 7.91 -7.23
C THR A 386 17.39 7.71 -5.72
N TYR A 387 16.52 6.80 -5.30
CA TYR A 387 16.32 6.49 -3.88
C TYR A 387 17.13 5.27 -3.41
N HIS A 388 18.17 4.89 -4.12
CA HIS A 388 19.09 3.77 -3.80
C HIS A 388 18.39 2.44 -3.48
N LEU A 389 17.16 2.27 -3.93
CA LEU A 389 16.40 1.02 -3.78
C LEU A 389 16.97 -0.10 -4.67
N ILE A 390 17.69 0.28 -5.69
CA ILE A 390 18.50 -0.58 -6.57
C ILE A 390 19.80 0.14 -6.96
N LYS A 391 20.85 -0.64 -7.28
CA LYS A 391 22.18 -0.14 -7.72
C LYS A 391 22.16 0.31 -9.16
#